data_e4134f03aa779e110cb0213c83a94d9d
#
_entry.id   e4134f03aa779e110cb0213c83a94d9d
#
_cell.length_a   1.000
_cell.length_b   1.000
_cell.length_c   1.000
_cell.angle_alpha   90.00
_cell.angle_beta   90.00
_cell.angle_gamma   90.00
#
_symmetry.space_group_name_H-M   'P 1'
#
loop_
_entity.id
_entity.type
_entity.pdbx_description
1 polymer ?
#
loop_
_entity_poly.entity_id
_entity_poly.type
_entity_poly.pdbx_seq_one_letter_code
_entity_poly.pdbx_strand_id
1 'polypeptide(L)'
;HKVGIAGLGGLGHMGLKFASSFGADVVVFSTSDSKKDEAFEMGANHFVNVNNSKDVRKHKNSCDYILDTVSANRDMAQVFSFLKTDGLIMIVGLPMEPLAISSFSLIDKRKGIVGSAIGSIAETQEMIDYCNDKNIYPEVEIIPISKINEAFDRTINKDVRYRFVIDMSTL
;
A
#
# COMPACT_ATOMS: atom_id res chain seq x y z
N HIS A 1 0.55 -14.09 -10.15
CA HIS A 1 -0.03 -12.76 -10.44
C HIS A 1 1.00 -11.68 -10.15
N LYS A 2 0.86 -10.55 -10.87
CA LYS A 2 1.61 -9.34 -10.56
C LYS A 2 0.71 -8.37 -9.78
N VAL A 3 1.16 -8.02 -8.57
CA VAL A 3 0.40 -7.19 -7.63
C VAL A 3 1.11 -5.85 -7.44
N GLY A 4 0.39 -4.78 -7.69
CA GLY A 4 0.84 -3.42 -7.40
C GLY A 4 0.44 -2.99 -6.00
N ILE A 5 1.37 -2.37 -5.27
CA ILE A 5 1.08 -1.71 -4.00
C ILE A 5 1.24 -0.21 -4.22
N ALA A 6 0.14 0.53 -4.24
CA ALA A 6 0.17 1.98 -4.36
C ALA A 6 0.26 2.61 -2.96
N GLY A 7 1.39 3.28 -2.71
CA GLY A 7 1.76 3.85 -1.43
C GLY A 7 2.46 2.86 -0.49
N LEU A 8 3.53 3.31 0.15
CA LEU A 8 4.28 2.53 1.14
C LEU A 8 4.23 3.25 2.49
N GLY A 9 3.13 3.08 3.18
CA GLY A 9 2.83 3.58 4.52
C GLY A 9 2.36 2.46 5.44
N GLY A 10 1.63 2.80 6.50
CA GLY A 10 1.14 1.83 7.50
C GLY A 10 0.32 0.67 6.94
N LEU A 11 -0.50 0.88 5.91
CA LEU A 11 -1.22 -0.20 5.21
C LEU A 11 -0.36 -0.82 4.11
N GLY A 12 0.32 0.01 3.32
CA GLY A 12 1.04 -0.45 2.14
C GLY A 12 2.20 -1.39 2.45
N HIS A 13 2.96 -1.17 3.55
CA HIS A 13 4.05 -2.09 3.91
C HIS A 13 3.52 -3.47 4.30
N MET A 14 2.36 -3.54 4.99
CA MET A 14 1.72 -4.83 5.28
C MET A 14 1.18 -5.48 4.01
N GLY A 15 0.53 -4.71 3.12
CA GLY A 15 0.08 -5.21 1.83
C GLY A 15 1.21 -5.79 0.98
N LEU A 16 2.40 -5.14 0.99
CA LEU A 16 3.60 -5.65 0.34
C LEU A 16 4.05 -6.99 0.95
N LYS A 17 4.17 -7.06 2.29
CA LYS A 17 4.58 -8.30 2.98
C LYS A 17 3.60 -9.45 2.72
N PHE A 18 2.29 -9.21 2.75
CA PHE A 18 1.28 -10.21 2.42
C PHE A 18 1.38 -10.66 0.95
N ALA A 19 1.42 -9.72 0.00
CA ALA A 19 1.50 -10.07 -1.42
C ALA A 19 2.77 -10.89 -1.73
N SER A 20 3.90 -10.53 -1.14
CA SER A 20 5.15 -11.27 -1.23
C SER A 20 5.02 -12.68 -0.64
N SER A 21 4.41 -12.82 0.54
CA SER A 21 4.22 -14.12 1.20
C SER A 21 3.31 -15.07 0.42
N PHE A 22 2.38 -14.53 -0.37
CA PHE A 22 1.54 -15.29 -1.30
C PHE A 22 2.26 -15.67 -2.60
N GLY A 23 3.53 -15.30 -2.77
CA GLY A 23 4.33 -15.60 -3.96
C GLY A 23 3.98 -14.73 -5.18
N ALA A 24 3.40 -13.55 -4.98
CA ALA A 24 3.14 -12.62 -6.07
C ALA A 24 4.42 -11.94 -6.56
N ASP A 25 4.44 -11.55 -7.84
CA ASP A 25 5.43 -10.60 -8.39
C ASP A 25 4.97 -9.17 -7.97
N VAL A 26 5.64 -8.59 -6.97
CA VAL A 26 5.17 -7.36 -6.33
C VAL A 26 5.88 -6.12 -6.88
N VAL A 27 5.09 -5.12 -7.29
CA VAL A 27 5.59 -3.79 -7.67
C VAL A 27 5.06 -2.73 -6.72
N VAL A 28 5.95 -1.94 -6.14
CA VAL A 28 5.60 -0.79 -5.29
C VAL A 28 5.57 0.48 -6.11
N PHE A 29 4.49 1.24 -6.01
CA PHE A 29 4.31 2.56 -6.62
C PHE A 29 4.46 3.64 -5.54
N SER A 30 5.40 4.57 -5.72
CA SER A 30 5.68 5.65 -4.76
C SER A 30 5.94 6.97 -5.49
N THR A 31 5.76 8.09 -4.80
CA THR A 31 6.05 9.45 -5.32
C THR A 31 7.52 9.87 -5.16
N SER A 32 8.33 9.08 -4.43
CA SER A 32 9.75 9.35 -4.22
C SER A 32 10.53 8.04 -4.11
N ASP A 33 11.84 8.10 -4.33
CA ASP A 33 12.73 6.94 -4.21
C ASP A 33 13.19 6.66 -2.77
N SER A 34 12.78 7.48 -1.80
CA SER A 34 13.27 7.43 -0.41
C SER A 34 13.02 6.12 0.33
N LYS A 35 12.04 5.33 -0.13
CA LYS A 35 11.66 4.04 0.47
C LYS A 35 11.96 2.85 -0.45
N LYS A 36 12.80 3.05 -1.45
CA LYS A 36 13.06 2.04 -2.48
C LYS A 36 13.77 0.81 -1.91
N ASP A 37 14.83 1.04 -1.15
CA ASP A 37 15.62 -0.06 -0.57
C ASP A 37 14.79 -0.82 0.46
N GLU A 38 14.06 -0.11 1.34
CA GLU A 38 13.11 -0.70 2.29
C GLU A 38 12.05 -1.57 1.59
N ALA A 39 11.53 -1.13 0.43
CA ALA A 39 10.57 -1.91 -0.32
C ALA A 39 11.15 -3.25 -0.80
N PHE A 40 12.38 -3.25 -1.29
CA PHE A 40 13.05 -4.48 -1.70
C PHE A 40 13.35 -5.40 -0.52
N GLU A 41 13.78 -4.87 0.62
CA GLU A 41 14.00 -5.63 1.87
C GLU A 41 12.71 -6.31 2.35
N MET A 42 11.55 -5.65 2.17
CA MET A 42 10.23 -6.20 2.51
C MET A 42 9.65 -7.17 1.47
N GLY A 43 10.38 -7.43 0.37
CA GLY A 43 9.99 -8.43 -0.63
C GLY A 43 9.38 -7.89 -1.94
N ALA A 44 9.53 -6.59 -2.24
CA ALA A 44 9.17 -6.08 -3.56
C ALA A 44 10.12 -6.62 -4.63
N ASN A 45 9.57 -6.97 -5.81
CA ASN A 45 10.36 -7.35 -6.98
C ASN A 45 10.67 -6.13 -7.87
N HIS A 46 9.82 -5.12 -7.79
CA HIS A 46 9.95 -3.90 -8.60
C HIS A 46 9.56 -2.67 -7.78
N PHE A 47 10.16 -1.54 -8.12
CA PHE A 47 9.81 -0.24 -7.56
C PHE A 47 9.64 0.78 -8.70
N VAL A 48 8.58 1.58 -8.62
CA VAL A 48 8.22 2.59 -9.63
C VAL A 48 8.03 3.93 -8.95
N ASN A 49 8.86 4.89 -9.31
CA ASN A 49 8.60 6.27 -8.97
C ASN A 49 7.56 6.83 -9.97
N VAL A 50 6.35 7.10 -9.47
CA VAL A 50 5.23 7.56 -10.33
C VAL A 50 5.43 8.96 -10.91
N ASN A 51 6.39 9.72 -10.39
CA ASN A 51 6.80 11.01 -10.94
C ASN A 51 7.86 10.86 -12.06
N ASN A 52 8.45 9.67 -12.23
CA ASN A 52 9.38 9.38 -13.31
C ASN A 52 8.65 8.79 -14.51
N SER A 53 8.51 9.55 -15.58
CA SER A 53 7.77 9.13 -16.77
C SER A 53 8.39 7.90 -17.48
N LYS A 54 9.68 7.63 -17.30
CA LYS A 54 10.32 6.42 -17.87
C LYS A 54 9.91 5.17 -17.10
N ASP A 55 9.89 5.27 -15.76
CA ASP A 55 9.45 4.17 -14.89
C ASP A 55 7.96 3.86 -15.11
N VAL A 56 7.13 4.90 -15.15
CA VAL A 56 5.70 4.77 -15.45
C VAL A 56 5.47 4.04 -16.77
N ARG A 57 6.16 4.45 -17.86
CA ARG A 57 6.00 3.80 -19.18
C ARG A 57 6.37 2.34 -19.17
N LYS A 58 7.44 1.96 -18.48
CA LYS A 58 7.94 0.59 -18.38
C LYS A 58 6.95 -0.36 -17.71
N HIS A 59 6.14 0.15 -16.79
CA HIS A 59 5.23 -0.67 -15.98
C HIS A 59 3.74 -0.55 -16.39
N LYS A 60 3.43 0.15 -17.50
CA LYS A 60 2.07 0.17 -18.05
C LYS A 60 1.57 -1.23 -18.39
N ASN A 61 0.28 -1.48 -18.12
CA ASN A 61 -0.40 -2.74 -18.42
C ASN A 61 0.34 -3.97 -17.84
N SER A 62 0.87 -3.87 -16.65
CA SER A 62 1.70 -4.93 -16.06
C SER A 62 1.06 -5.64 -14.86
N CYS A 63 0.13 -4.99 -14.15
CA CYS A 63 -0.46 -5.52 -12.92
C CYS A 63 -1.79 -6.23 -13.18
N ASP A 64 -2.00 -7.38 -12.53
CA ASP A 64 -3.28 -8.06 -12.45
C ASP A 64 -4.16 -7.38 -11.39
N TYR A 65 -3.55 -7.01 -10.26
CA TYR A 65 -4.21 -6.35 -9.14
C TYR A 65 -3.38 -5.15 -8.66
N ILE A 66 -4.06 -4.13 -8.13
CA ILE A 66 -3.42 -3.03 -7.42
C ILE A 66 -4.14 -2.83 -6.08
N LEU A 67 -3.41 -2.97 -4.98
CA LEU A 67 -3.85 -2.55 -3.66
C LEU A 67 -3.53 -1.07 -3.48
N ASP A 68 -4.54 -0.24 -3.41
CA ASP A 68 -4.40 1.20 -3.29
C ASP A 68 -4.60 1.65 -1.85
N THR A 69 -3.50 2.02 -1.20
CA THR A 69 -3.44 2.42 0.21
C THR A 69 -3.26 3.93 0.38
N VAL A 70 -3.34 4.70 -0.71
CA VAL A 70 -3.05 6.14 -0.70
C VAL A 70 -4.26 6.93 -0.19
N SER A 71 -4.06 7.71 0.87
CA SER A 71 -5.07 8.62 1.44
C SER A 71 -4.98 10.06 0.92
N ALA A 72 -4.16 10.33 -0.10
CA ALA A 72 -4.05 11.63 -0.76
C ALA A 72 -4.72 11.58 -2.14
N ASN A 73 -5.09 12.77 -2.66
CA ASN A 73 -5.55 12.90 -4.03
C ASN A 73 -4.44 12.47 -5.01
N ARG A 74 -4.85 11.78 -6.07
CA ARG A 74 -3.95 11.25 -7.09
C ARG A 74 -4.65 11.13 -8.44
N ASP A 75 -3.86 11.06 -9.48
CA ASP A 75 -4.36 10.78 -10.84
C ASP A 75 -4.75 9.30 -10.98
N MET A 76 -6.05 9.02 -10.90
CA MET A 76 -6.57 7.67 -11.08
C MET A 76 -6.34 7.13 -12.49
N ALA A 77 -6.27 7.98 -13.51
CA ALA A 77 -5.97 7.52 -14.87
C ALA A 77 -4.55 6.93 -14.94
N GLN A 78 -3.59 7.50 -14.21
CA GLN A 78 -2.26 6.91 -14.08
C GLN A 78 -2.31 5.55 -13.37
N VAL A 79 -3.06 5.42 -12.26
CA VAL A 79 -3.19 4.13 -11.55
C VAL A 79 -3.81 3.07 -12.45
N PHE A 80 -4.91 3.39 -13.14
CA PHE A 80 -5.53 2.48 -14.12
C PHE A 80 -4.60 2.10 -15.27
N SER A 81 -3.65 2.96 -15.64
CA SER A 81 -2.71 2.68 -16.73
C SER A 81 -1.77 1.52 -16.43
N PHE A 82 -1.54 1.18 -15.16
CA PHE A 82 -0.71 0.05 -14.76
C PHE A 82 -1.44 -1.30 -14.85
N LEU A 83 -2.78 -1.32 -14.84
CA LEU A 83 -3.57 -2.54 -14.92
C LEU A 83 -3.58 -3.16 -16.31
N LYS A 84 -3.48 -4.48 -16.35
CA LYS A 84 -3.77 -5.31 -17.52
C LYS A 84 -5.27 -5.29 -17.86
N THR A 85 -5.63 -6.01 -18.93
CA THR A 85 -7.03 -6.36 -19.22
C THR A 85 -7.58 -7.20 -18.07
N ASP A 86 -8.83 -6.92 -17.67
CA ASP A 86 -9.53 -7.55 -16.54
C ASP A 86 -8.86 -7.27 -15.16
N GLY A 87 -7.93 -6.32 -15.10
CA GLY A 87 -7.25 -5.96 -13.87
C GLY A 87 -8.16 -5.21 -12.89
N LEU A 88 -7.85 -5.33 -11.58
CA LEU A 88 -8.67 -4.80 -10.51
C LEU A 88 -7.87 -3.91 -9.57
N ILE A 89 -8.42 -2.73 -9.23
CA ILE A 89 -7.93 -1.89 -8.13
C ILE A 89 -8.76 -2.18 -6.88
N MET A 90 -8.09 -2.47 -5.77
CA MET A 90 -8.69 -2.60 -4.45
C MET A 90 -8.33 -1.37 -3.60
N ILE A 91 -9.31 -0.53 -3.31
CA ILE A 91 -9.11 0.69 -2.51
C ILE A 91 -9.30 0.36 -1.03
N VAL A 92 -8.26 0.66 -0.25
CA VAL A 92 -8.26 0.60 1.22
C VAL A 92 -7.78 1.93 1.84
N GLY A 93 -7.16 2.81 1.05
CA GLY A 93 -6.86 4.18 1.44
C GLY A 93 -8.10 5.06 1.38
N LEU A 94 -8.24 5.99 2.33
CA LEU A 94 -9.39 6.90 2.41
C LEU A 94 -8.94 8.34 2.18
N PRO A 95 -8.98 8.86 0.94
CA PRO A 95 -8.72 10.28 0.67
C PRO A 95 -9.88 11.14 1.19
N MET A 96 -9.57 12.39 1.56
CA MET A 96 -10.59 13.34 2.05
C MET A 96 -11.52 13.79 0.91
N GLU A 97 -11.01 13.89 -0.31
CA GLU A 97 -11.77 14.30 -1.47
C GLU A 97 -12.18 13.11 -2.34
N PRO A 98 -13.34 13.17 -3.02
CA PRO A 98 -13.77 12.13 -3.93
C PRO A 98 -12.71 11.84 -5.02
N LEU A 99 -12.51 10.57 -5.33
CA LEU A 99 -11.64 10.15 -6.44
C LEU A 99 -12.34 10.37 -7.78
N ALA A 100 -11.73 11.18 -8.65
CA ALA A 100 -12.22 11.35 -10.02
C ALA A 100 -11.80 10.17 -10.88
N ILE A 101 -12.78 9.42 -11.39
CA ILE A 101 -12.57 8.25 -12.25
C ILE A 101 -13.32 8.45 -13.56
N SER A 102 -12.59 8.46 -14.67
CA SER A 102 -13.20 8.47 -15.99
C SER A 102 -13.82 7.09 -16.29
N SER A 103 -15.05 7.07 -16.79
CA SER A 103 -15.70 5.83 -17.25
C SER A 103 -14.84 5.10 -18.30
N PHE A 104 -14.12 5.83 -19.14
CA PHE A 104 -13.21 5.25 -20.12
C PHE A 104 -12.10 4.42 -19.46
N SER A 105 -11.60 4.82 -18.29
CA SER A 105 -10.60 4.06 -17.54
C SER A 105 -11.08 2.66 -17.13
N LEU A 106 -12.38 2.49 -16.94
CA LEU A 106 -13.02 1.21 -16.63
C LEU A 106 -13.32 0.40 -17.90
N ILE A 107 -13.92 1.06 -18.90
CA ILE A 107 -14.34 0.41 -20.15
C ILE A 107 -13.12 -0.10 -20.94
N ASP A 108 -12.06 0.72 -21.02
CA ASP A 108 -10.80 0.30 -21.64
C ASP A 108 -10.22 -0.91 -20.89
N LYS A 109 -10.15 -2.04 -21.60
CA LYS A 109 -9.64 -3.32 -21.08
C LYS A 109 -10.45 -3.93 -19.92
N ARG A 110 -11.75 -3.57 -19.77
CA ARG A 110 -12.66 -4.17 -18.77
C ARG A 110 -12.09 -4.18 -17.34
N LYS A 111 -11.53 -3.06 -16.91
CA LYS A 111 -10.93 -2.92 -15.59
C LYS A 111 -11.99 -2.68 -14.53
N GLY A 112 -11.67 -3.06 -13.30
CA GLY A 112 -12.57 -2.89 -12.17
C GLY A 112 -11.95 -2.10 -11.03
N ILE A 113 -12.84 -1.66 -10.13
CA ILE A 113 -12.48 -1.03 -8.87
C ILE A 113 -13.42 -1.56 -7.79
N VAL A 114 -12.86 -1.91 -6.64
CA VAL A 114 -13.60 -2.37 -5.46
C VAL A 114 -13.04 -1.69 -4.22
N GLY A 115 -13.82 -1.62 -3.16
CA GLY A 115 -13.38 -1.15 -1.86
C GLY A 115 -13.34 -2.30 -0.86
N SER A 116 -12.49 -2.15 0.16
CA SER A 116 -12.48 -3.00 1.34
C SER A 116 -12.21 -2.15 2.56
N ALA A 117 -12.91 -2.45 3.65
CA ALA A 117 -12.69 -1.80 4.94
C ALA A 117 -12.07 -2.79 5.94
N ILE A 118 -12.63 -2.90 7.14
CA ILE A 118 -12.21 -3.84 8.17
C ILE A 118 -12.89 -5.20 7.94
N GLY A 119 -12.21 -6.26 8.36
CA GLY A 119 -12.78 -7.62 8.38
C GLY A 119 -13.60 -7.90 9.64
N SER A 120 -14.23 -9.06 9.67
CA SER A 120 -14.86 -9.62 10.87
C SER A 120 -13.82 -10.04 11.92
N ILE A 121 -14.28 -10.37 13.13
CA ILE A 121 -13.41 -10.92 14.18
C ILE A 121 -12.76 -12.22 13.70
N ALA A 122 -13.52 -13.08 13.01
CA ALA A 122 -13.01 -14.35 12.49
C ALA A 122 -11.91 -14.14 11.44
N GLU A 123 -12.13 -13.23 10.47
CA GLU A 123 -11.12 -12.88 9.45
C GLU A 123 -9.88 -12.23 10.08
N THR A 124 -10.06 -11.43 11.13
CA THR A 124 -8.93 -10.84 11.87
C THR A 124 -8.11 -11.93 12.57
N GLN A 125 -8.77 -12.93 13.17
CA GLN A 125 -8.07 -14.05 13.80
C GLN A 125 -7.30 -14.88 12.76
N GLU A 126 -7.92 -15.20 11.64
CA GLU A 126 -7.27 -15.91 10.53
C GLU A 126 -6.02 -15.16 10.04
N MET A 127 -6.13 -13.85 9.89
CA MET A 127 -5.00 -13.00 9.50
C MET A 127 -3.87 -13.04 10.54
N ILE A 128 -4.18 -12.97 11.84
CA ILE A 128 -3.18 -13.05 12.92
C ILE A 128 -2.49 -14.41 12.92
N ASP A 129 -3.25 -15.50 12.77
CA ASP A 129 -2.73 -16.87 12.73
C ASP A 129 -1.79 -17.04 11.52
N TYR A 130 -2.19 -16.53 10.34
CA TYR A 130 -1.36 -16.51 9.15
C TYR A 130 -0.07 -15.70 9.34
N CYS A 131 -0.17 -14.52 9.94
CA CYS A 131 1.00 -13.68 10.23
C CYS A 131 1.99 -14.40 11.15
N ASN A 132 1.49 -15.08 12.18
CA ASN A 132 2.33 -15.86 13.09
C ASN A 132 3.01 -17.04 12.37
N ASP A 133 2.28 -17.78 11.55
CA ASP A 133 2.83 -18.91 10.77
C ASP A 133 3.91 -18.47 9.78
N LYS A 134 3.73 -17.33 9.15
CA LYS A 134 4.65 -16.80 8.12
C LYS A 134 5.68 -15.79 8.64
N ASN A 135 5.70 -15.49 9.94
CA ASN A 135 6.56 -14.48 10.57
C ASN A 135 6.41 -13.10 9.91
N ILE A 136 5.17 -12.69 9.63
CA ILE A 136 4.85 -11.39 9.04
C ILE A 136 4.47 -10.43 10.17
N TYR A 137 5.35 -9.46 10.45
CA TYR A 137 5.12 -8.44 11.48
C TYR A 137 5.23 -7.04 10.89
N PRO A 138 4.47 -6.07 11.43
CA PRO A 138 4.63 -4.67 11.03
C PRO A 138 5.97 -4.11 11.52
N GLU A 139 6.54 -3.20 10.74
CA GLU A 139 7.61 -2.36 11.23
C GLU A 139 7.03 -1.30 12.18
N VAL A 140 7.59 -1.18 13.39
CA VAL A 140 7.08 -0.29 14.43
C VAL A 140 8.21 0.47 15.13
N GLU A 141 7.89 1.70 15.54
CA GLU A 141 8.71 2.49 16.45
C GLU A 141 8.04 2.50 17.82
N ILE A 142 8.72 1.94 18.85
CA ILE A 142 8.19 1.91 20.22
C ILE A 142 8.54 3.24 20.89
N ILE A 143 7.54 3.88 21.49
CA ILE A 143 7.69 5.18 22.16
C ILE A 143 7.06 5.18 23.55
N PRO A 144 7.58 5.98 24.51
CA PRO A 144 6.89 6.21 25.76
C PRO A 144 5.66 7.11 25.54
N ILE A 145 4.65 7.01 26.44
CA ILE A 145 3.41 7.81 26.35
C ILE A 145 3.70 9.31 26.31
N SER A 146 4.73 9.80 26.97
CA SER A 146 5.13 11.21 26.97
C SER A 146 5.49 11.76 25.59
N LYS A 147 5.77 10.89 24.61
CA LYS A 147 6.11 11.25 23.23
C LYS A 147 4.93 11.21 22.26
N ILE A 148 3.70 11.02 22.75
CA ILE A 148 2.53 10.84 21.90
C ILE A 148 2.28 12.04 20.96
N ASN A 149 2.44 13.27 21.44
CA ASN A 149 2.23 14.47 20.60
C ASN A 149 3.29 14.58 19.51
N GLU A 150 4.57 14.30 19.84
CA GLU A 150 5.66 14.24 18.86
C GLU A 150 5.37 13.16 17.78
N ALA A 151 4.86 12.00 18.19
CA ALA A 151 4.48 10.92 17.28
C ALA A 151 3.33 11.32 16.33
N PHE A 152 2.33 12.07 16.81
CA PHE A 152 1.28 12.62 15.95
C PHE A 152 1.85 13.59 14.90
N ASP A 153 2.72 14.52 15.30
CA ASP A 153 3.35 15.47 14.38
C ASP A 153 4.19 14.74 13.32
N ARG A 154 4.98 13.75 13.73
CA ARG A 154 5.76 12.90 12.82
C ARG A 154 4.87 12.11 11.87
N THR A 155 3.73 11.59 12.34
CA THR A 155 2.76 10.86 11.49
C THR A 155 2.16 11.77 10.42
N ILE A 156 1.77 13.01 10.78
CA ILE A 156 1.25 14.01 9.86
C ILE A 156 2.31 14.33 8.79
N ASN A 157 3.56 14.46 9.19
CA ASN A 157 4.70 14.75 8.31
C ASN A 157 5.20 13.52 7.53
N LYS A 158 4.55 12.34 7.67
CA LYS A 158 4.94 11.06 7.04
C LYS A 158 6.35 10.58 7.43
N ASP A 159 6.82 11.01 8.60
CA ASP A 159 8.10 10.65 9.20
C ASP A 159 7.90 9.54 10.24
N VAL A 160 7.54 8.35 9.79
CA VAL A 160 7.38 7.14 10.61
C VAL A 160 7.59 5.87 9.79
N ARG A 161 8.19 4.83 10.39
CA ARG A 161 8.50 3.51 9.77
C ARG A 161 7.93 2.35 10.58
N TYR A 162 6.67 1.97 10.45
CA TYR A 162 5.55 2.62 9.71
C TYR A 162 4.39 2.88 10.66
N ARG A 163 4.58 2.59 11.95
CA ARG A 163 3.62 2.79 13.04
C ARG A 163 4.36 3.13 14.33
N PHE A 164 3.75 3.97 15.15
CA PHE A 164 4.14 4.11 16.54
C PHE A 164 3.38 3.10 17.41
N VAL A 165 4.09 2.48 18.34
CA VAL A 165 3.51 1.65 19.41
C VAL A 165 3.91 2.27 20.74
N ILE A 166 2.90 2.54 21.58
CA ILE A 166 3.14 3.13 22.91
C ILE A 166 3.50 2.02 23.89
N ASP A 167 4.62 2.15 24.57
CA ASP A 167 4.96 1.30 25.69
C ASP A 167 4.11 1.71 26.90
N MET A 168 3.11 0.89 27.21
CA MET A 168 2.17 1.14 28.31
C MET A 168 2.80 1.06 29.70
N SER A 169 4.00 0.51 29.83
CA SER A 169 4.76 0.52 31.10
C SER A 169 5.28 1.91 31.47
N THR A 170 5.18 2.88 30.55
CA THR A 170 5.64 4.27 30.73
C THR A 170 4.52 5.25 31.13
N LEU A 171 3.33 4.72 31.47
CA LEU A 171 2.20 5.49 32.01
C LEU A 171 2.47 6.01 33.43
#